data_49711970369f1d33ebd5915ef90c0ac1
#
_entry.id   49711970369f1d33ebd5915ef90c0ac1
#
_cell.length_a   1.000
_cell.length_b   1.000
_cell.length_c   1.000
_cell.angle_alpha   90.00
_cell.angle_beta   90.00
_cell.angle_gamma   90.00
#
_symmetry.space_group_name_H-M   'P 1'
#
loop_
_entity.id
_entity.type
_entity.pdbx_description
1 polymer ?
#
loop_
_entity_poly.entity_id
_entity_poly.type
_entity_poly.pdbx_seq_one_letter_code
_entity_poly.pdbx_strand_id
1 'polypeptide(L)'
;MSRSACWSLVLFLAAACLPALARTENLDETLRRCAKESDPAQRLACFDAIVSRLPQVEADRFGMTADIERKRDPVAVHQVKDEVLSGKISQLRQAPHGERIFTLDNRQVWIEAEARPNIQFAAGEEVHIEHGAMSSLWLVADKHREVRVTRLQ
;
A
#
# COMPACT_ATOMS: atom_id res chain seq x y z
N MET A 1 -64.31 35.84 -5.32
CA MET A 1 -62.93 35.95 -5.91
C MET A 1 -61.96 35.56 -4.82
N SER A 2 -61.59 34.26 -4.77
CA SER A 2 -60.74 33.68 -3.74
C SER A 2 -59.53 33.04 -4.42
N ARG A 3 -58.34 33.53 -4.13
CA ARG A 3 -57.06 33.04 -4.68
C ARG A 3 -56.45 32.14 -3.64
N SER A 4 -56.52 30.83 -3.88
CA SER A 4 -55.84 29.78 -3.09
C SER A 4 -54.39 29.69 -3.51
N ALA A 5 -53.46 30.01 -2.62
CA ALA A 5 -52.05 29.82 -2.77
C ALA A 5 -51.67 28.39 -2.38
N CYS A 6 -51.24 27.61 -3.35
CA CYS A 6 -50.72 26.25 -3.17
C CYS A 6 -49.24 26.34 -2.80
N TRP A 7 -48.89 26.06 -1.56
CA TRP A 7 -47.52 26.05 -1.07
C TRP A 7 -46.95 24.61 -1.19
N SER A 8 -46.14 24.41 -2.22
CA SER A 8 -45.41 23.14 -2.41
C SER A 8 -44.24 23.07 -1.45
N LEU A 9 -44.36 22.20 -0.47
CA LEU A 9 -43.27 21.79 0.40
C LEU A 9 -42.31 20.84 -0.38
N VAL A 10 -41.16 21.36 -0.78
CA VAL A 10 -40.08 20.56 -1.32
C VAL A 10 -39.25 20.00 -0.15
N LEU A 11 -39.49 18.73 0.18
CA LEU A 11 -38.62 17.98 1.11
C LEU A 11 -37.32 17.68 0.42
N PHE A 12 -36.24 18.39 0.78
CA PHE A 12 -34.87 18.00 0.47
C PHE A 12 -34.45 16.81 1.35
N LEU A 13 -34.47 15.62 0.77
CA LEU A 13 -33.84 14.44 1.37
C LEU A 13 -32.31 14.58 1.23
N ALA A 14 -31.64 15.09 2.27
CA ALA A 14 -30.20 15.07 2.37
C ALA A 14 -29.76 13.62 2.62
N ALA A 15 -29.32 12.91 1.56
CA ALA A 15 -28.64 11.64 1.68
C ALA A 15 -27.30 11.89 2.36
N ALA A 16 -27.20 11.61 3.67
CA ALA A 16 -25.95 11.59 4.40
C ALA A 16 -25.10 10.44 3.88
N CYS A 17 -24.15 10.75 3.00
CA CYS A 17 -23.10 9.84 2.58
C CYS A 17 -22.13 9.64 3.75
N LEU A 18 -22.42 8.65 4.61
CA LEU A 18 -21.49 8.23 5.66
C LEU A 18 -20.25 7.64 4.99
N PRO A 19 -19.03 8.14 5.27
CA PRO A 19 -17.83 7.45 4.80
C PRO A 19 -17.83 6.05 5.43
N ALA A 20 -17.88 5.03 4.58
CA ALA A 20 -17.63 3.65 5.00
C ALA A 20 -16.22 3.62 5.59
N LEU A 21 -16.13 3.51 6.91
CA LEU A 21 -14.86 3.21 7.59
C LEU A 21 -14.37 1.89 7.00
N ALA A 22 -13.36 1.96 6.14
CA ALA A 22 -12.67 0.79 5.62
C ALA A 22 -12.04 0.06 6.81
N ARG A 23 -12.78 -0.90 7.36
CA ARG A 23 -12.28 -1.80 8.38
C ARG A 23 -11.21 -2.65 7.71
N THR A 24 -9.99 -2.58 8.20
CA THR A 24 -8.95 -3.54 7.82
C THR A 24 -9.40 -4.91 8.30
N GLU A 25 -10.08 -5.64 7.41
CA GLU A 25 -10.51 -7.00 7.72
C GLU A 25 -9.26 -7.87 7.86
N ASN A 26 -9.15 -8.54 9.00
CA ASN A 26 -8.10 -9.51 9.23
C ASN A 26 -8.22 -10.64 8.20
N LEU A 27 -7.11 -11.05 7.58
CA LEU A 27 -7.06 -12.12 6.57
C LEU A 27 -7.72 -13.41 7.09
N ASP A 28 -7.48 -13.76 8.36
CA ASP A 28 -8.07 -14.95 8.99
C ASP A 28 -9.61 -14.88 9.05
N GLU A 29 -10.17 -13.72 9.42
CA GLU A 29 -11.62 -13.52 9.45
C GLU A 29 -12.24 -13.60 8.05
N THR A 30 -11.55 -13.05 7.06
CA THR A 30 -11.99 -13.10 5.66
C THR A 30 -11.96 -14.51 5.11
N LEU A 31 -10.90 -15.30 5.39
CA LEU A 31 -10.81 -16.72 5.01
C LEU A 31 -11.91 -17.55 5.67
N ARG A 32 -12.19 -17.32 6.96
CA ARG A 32 -13.28 -18.01 7.67
C ARG A 32 -14.66 -17.69 7.11
N ARG A 33 -14.87 -16.48 6.60
CA ARG A 33 -16.09 -16.08 5.93
C ARG A 33 -16.28 -16.85 4.62
N CYS A 34 -15.23 -16.95 3.79
CA CYS A 34 -15.26 -17.76 2.57
C CYS A 34 -15.53 -19.25 2.85
N ALA A 35 -14.96 -19.78 3.94
CA ALA A 35 -15.17 -21.18 4.32
C ALA A 35 -16.63 -21.49 4.73
N LYS A 36 -17.42 -20.52 5.14
CA LYS A 36 -18.85 -20.67 5.49
C LYS A 36 -19.77 -20.64 4.28
N GLU A 37 -19.26 -20.28 3.09
CA GLU A 37 -20.05 -20.25 1.87
C GLU A 37 -20.45 -21.68 1.47
N SER A 38 -21.75 -21.92 1.30
CA SER A 38 -22.31 -23.25 1.03
C SER A 38 -22.20 -23.64 -0.44
N ASP A 39 -22.24 -22.65 -1.35
CA ASP A 39 -22.07 -22.87 -2.78
C ASP A 39 -20.57 -23.05 -3.13
N PRO A 40 -20.17 -24.20 -3.70
CA PRO A 40 -18.77 -24.45 -4.03
C PRO A 40 -18.17 -23.44 -5.01
N ALA A 41 -18.95 -22.94 -5.97
CA ALA A 41 -18.44 -21.98 -6.96
C ALA A 41 -18.22 -20.59 -6.33
N GLN A 42 -19.16 -20.15 -5.49
CA GLN A 42 -19.02 -18.88 -4.76
C GLN A 42 -17.91 -18.95 -3.72
N ARG A 43 -17.76 -20.11 -3.05
CA ARG A 43 -16.66 -20.34 -2.11
C ARG A 43 -15.30 -20.24 -2.80
N LEU A 44 -15.14 -20.87 -3.97
CA LEU A 44 -13.90 -20.81 -4.74
C LEU A 44 -13.60 -19.35 -5.17
N ALA A 45 -14.59 -18.66 -5.75
CA ALA A 45 -14.44 -17.27 -6.15
C ALA A 45 -14.05 -16.34 -4.97
N CYS A 46 -14.58 -16.61 -3.77
CA CYS A 46 -14.24 -15.90 -2.56
C CYS A 46 -12.76 -16.06 -2.19
N PHE A 47 -12.22 -17.29 -2.23
CA PHE A 47 -10.80 -17.56 -1.97
C PHE A 47 -9.90 -16.97 -3.06
N ASP A 48 -10.27 -17.08 -4.32
CA ASP A 48 -9.51 -16.53 -5.44
C ASP A 48 -9.37 -15.00 -5.32
N ALA A 49 -10.44 -14.31 -4.89
CA ALA A 49 -10.40 -12.88 -4.65
C ALA A 49 -9.46 -12.49 -3.50
N ILE A 50 -9.24 -13.35 -2.51
CA ILE A 50 -8.27 -13.13 -1.43
C ILE A 50 -6.86 -13.36 -1.96
N VAL A 51 -6.63 -14.50 -2.63
CA VAL A 51 -5.31 -14.87 -3.15
C VAL A 51 -4.77 -13.84 -4.12
N SER A 52 -5.62 -13.26 -4.97
CA SER A 52 -5.20 -12.21 -5.92
C SER A 52 -4.72 -10.91 -5.24
N ARG A 53 -5.05 -10.70 -3.96
CA ARG A 53 -4.61 -9.52 -3.18
C ARG A 53 -3.37 -9.79 -2.32
N LEU A 54 -2.99 -11.04 -2.10
CA LEU A 54 -1.86 -11.40 -1.23
C LEU A 54 -0.54 -10.74 -1.65
N PRO A 55 -0.14 -10.74 -2.94
CA PRO A 55 1.10 -10.09 -3.35
C PRO A 55 1.15 -8.59 -3.04
N GLN A 56 0.00 -7.90 -3.10
CA GLN A 56 -0.09 -6.48 -2.76
C GLN A 56 0.05 -6.26 -1.25
N VAL A 57 -0.51 -7.15 -0.43
CA VAL A 57 -0.39 -7.07 1.03
C VAL A 57 1.05 -7.28 1.47
N GLU A 58 1.78 -8.20 0.86
CA GLU A 58 3.20 -8.44 1.14
C GLU A 58 4.06 -7.25 0.70
N ALA A 59 3.84 -6.73 -0.51
CA ALA A 59 4.50 -5.52 -0.99
C ALA A 59 4.25 -4.32 -0.06
N ASP A 60 3.03 -4.17 0.46
CA ASP A 60 2.67 -3.10 1.40
C ASP A 60 3.37 -3.23 2.76
N ARG A 61 3.76 -4.43 3.16
CA ARG A 61 4.50 -4.68 4.40
C ARG A 61 6.01 -4.54 4.26
N PHE A 62 6.53 -4.67 3.06
CA PHE A 62 7.96 -4.61 2.81
C PHE A 62 8.57 -3.29 3.30
N GLY A 63 9.64 -3.36 4.05
CA GLY A 63 10.34 -2.18 4.58
C GLY A 63 9.67 -1.47 5.76
N MET A 64 8.57 -1.99 6.28
CA MET A 64 7.98 -1.46 7.52
C MET A 64 8.81 -1.87 8.72
N THR A 65 8.95 -0.97 9.70
CA THR A 65 9.58 -1.35 10.96
C THR A 65 8.68 -2.30 11.75
N ALA A 66 9.27 -3.20 12.53
CA ALA A 66 8.54 -4.17 13.35
C ALA A 66 7.50 -3.53 14.29
N ASP A 67 7.73 -2.30 14.72
CA ASP A 67 6.78 -1.57 15.57
C ASP A 67 5.55 -1.07 14.82
N ILE A 68 5.73 -0.63 13.58
CA ILE A 68 4.62 -0.20 12.71
C ILE A 68 3.80 -1.44 12.32
N GLU A 69 4.46 -2.53 11.97
CA GLU A 69 3.82 -3.78 11.61
C GLU A 69 3.02 -4.38 12.77
N ARG A 70 3.60 -4.41 13.98
CA ARG A 70 2.92 -4.88 15.21
C ARG A 70 1.68 -4.07 15.57
N LYS A 71 1.69 -2.75 15.33
CA LYS A 71 0.53 -1.89 15.55
C LYS A 71 -0.58 -2.13 14.53
N ARG A 72 -0.20 -2.53 13.31
CA ARG A 72 -1.13 -2.78 12.20
C ARG A 72 -1.76 -4.17 12.27
N ASP A 73 -0.99 -5.17 12.64
CA ASP A 73 -1.43 -6.56 12.77
C ASP A 73 -0.62 -7.30 13.85
N PRO A 74 -1.15 -7.41 15.07
CA PRO A 74 -0.44 -8.02 16.19
C PRO A 74 -0.16 -9.53 16.02
N VAL A 75 -0.76 -10.19 15.04
CA VAL A 75 -0.60 -11.64 14.82
C VAL A 75 0.42 -11.96 13.73
N ALA A 76 0.72 -11.04 12.84
CA ALA A 76 1.56 -11.27 11.67
C ALA A 76 3.03 -10.88 11.92
N VAL A 77 3.70 -11.56 12.83
CA VAL A 77 5.18 -11.49 12.93
C VAL A 77 5.77 -12.51 11.96
N HIS A 78 5.74 -12.24 10.67
CA HIS A 78 6.52 -13.00 9.70
C HIS A 78 7.82 -12.26 9.45
N GLN A 79 8.92 -12.91 9.78
CA GLN A 79 10.26 -12.49 9.39
C GLN A 79 10.43 -12.77 7.90
N VAL A 80 10.13 -11.78 7.07
CA VAL A 80 10.44 -11.85 5.65
C VAL A 80 11.88 -11.36 5.47
N LYS A 81 12.82 -12.28 5.54
CA LYS A 81 14.25 -11.97 5.52
C LYS A 81 14.86 -11.97 4.11
N ASP A 82 14.14 -12.49 3.12
CA ASP A 82 14.67 -12.71 1.77
C ASP A 82 13.72 -12.22 0.65
N GLU A 83 12.78 -11.33 0.94
CA GLU A 83 11.91 -10.78 -0.08
C GLU A 83 12.59 -9.62 -0.83
N VAL A 84 12.54 -9.69 -2.14
CA VAL A 84 12.91 -8.61 -3.06
C VAL A 84 11.63 -7.95 -3.55
N LEU A 85 11.46 -6.67 -3.26
CA LEU A 85 10.35 -5.89 -3.76
C LEU A 85 10.73 -5.24 -5.09
N SER A 86 10.11 -5.66 -6.17
CA SER A 86 10.29 -5.05 -7.49
C SER A 86 9.20 -4.01 -7.78
N GLY A 87 9.56 -2.93 -8.48
CA GLY A 87 8.66 -1.87 -8.88
C GLY A 87 9.29 -0.92 -9.89
N LYS A 88 8.49 0.02 -10.36
CA LYS A 88 8.94 1.07 -11.28
C LYS A 88 8.85 2.43 -10.60
N ILE A 89 9.87 3.27 -10.75
CA ILE A 89 9.84 4.64 -10.24
C ILE A 89 8.76 5.42 -11.00
N SER A 90 7.66 5.73 -10.34
CA SER A 90 6.60 6.57 -10.91
C SER A 90 6.90 8.06 -10.78
N GLN A 91 7.56 8.45 -9.69
CA GLN A 91 7.96 9.83 -9.43
C GLN A 91 9.27 9.89 -8.66
N LEU A 92 10.12 10.85 -9.03
CA LEU A 92 11.37 11.19 -8.35
C LEU A 92 11.32 12.63 -7.88
N ARG A 93 11.57 12.87 -6.61
CA ARG A 93 11.67 14.22 -6.01
C ARG A 93 12.94 14.33 -5.21
N GLN A 94 13.34 15.55 -4.87
CA GLN A 94 14.49 15.83 -4.01
C GLN A 94 14.01 16.45 -2.69
N ALA A 95 14.53 15.95 -1.59
CA ALA A 95 14.34 16.51 -0.26
C ALA A 95 15.24 17.74 -0.06
N PRO A 96 14.97 18.59 0.96
CA PRO A 96 15.72 19.82 1.19
C PRO A 96 17.24 19.64 1.40
N HIS A 97 17.66 18.48 1.91
CA HIS A 97 19.07 18.18 2.16
C HIS A 97 19.76 17.42 1.01
N GLY A 98 19.05 17.24 -0.11
CA GLY A 98 19.60 16.64 -1.33
C GLY A 98 19.29 15.15 -1.49
N GLU A 99 18.70 14.47 -0.48
CA GLU A 99 18.26 13.09 -0.59
C GLU A 99 17.13 12.96 -1.61
N ARG A 100 17.08 11.85 -2.33
CA ARG A 100 16.02 11.58 -3.28
C ARG A 100 14.85 10.86 -2.61
N ILE A 101 13.66 11.23 -3.04
CA ILE A 101 12.41 10.59 -2.66
C ILE A 101 11.88 9.88 -3.89
N PHE A 102 11.78 8.55 -3.80
CA PHE A 102 11.28 7.66 -4.85
C PHE A 102 9.82 7.29 -4.52
N THR A 103 8.92 7.54 -5.44
CA THR A 103 7.57 7.00 -5.39
C THR A 103 7.50 5.86 -6.41
N LEU A 104 7.14 4.66 -5.99
CA LEU A 104 7.00 3.51 -6.87
C LEU A 104 5.57 3.41 -7.43
N ASP A 105 5.38 2.61 -8.46
CA ASP A 105 4.09 2.35 -9.10
C ASP A 105 3.07 1.68 -8.17
N ASN A 106 3.54 0.92 -7.19
CA ASN A 106 2.73 0.37 -6.09
C ASN A 106 2.37 1.40 -5.00
N ARG A 107 2.67 2.69 -5.20
CA ARG A 107 2.41 3.84 -4.31
C ARG A 107 3.28 3.89 -3.05
N GLN A 108 4.24 3.01 -2.90
CA GLN A 108 5.22 3.12 -1.81
C GLN A 108 6.15 4.31 -2.02
N VAL A 109 6.51 4.97 -0.93
CA VAL A 109 7.40 6.13 -0.93
C VAL A 109 8.64 5.83 -0.12
N TRP A 110 9.78 6.01 -0.74
CA TRP A 110 11.09 5.70 -0.19
C TRP A 110 11.99 6.93 -0.22
N ILE A 111 12.84 7.12 0.78
CA ILE A 111 13.83 8.19 0.82
C ILE A 111 15.24 7.62 0.95
N GLU A 112 16.19 8.22 0.27
CA GLU A 112 17.61 7.91 0.50
C GLU A 112 18.00 8.19 1.95
N ALA A 113 18.77 7.28 2.53
CA ALA A 113 19.34 7.50 3.87
C ALA A 113 20.43 8.58 3.86
N GLU A 114 21.12 8.72 2.74
CA GLU A 114 22.17 9.71 2.49
C GLU A 114 22.14 10.12 1.02
N ALA A 115 22.29 11.44 0.74
CA ALA A 115 22.33 11.95 -0.63
C ALA A 115 23.56 11.41 -1.37
N ARG A 116 23.34 10.75 -2.53
CA ARG A 116 24.40 10.24 -3.42
C ARG A 116 24.29 10.84 -4.81
N PRO A 117 24.79 12.09 -5.02
CA PRO A 117 24.61 12.81 -6.27
C PRO A 117 25.24 12.14 -7.48
N ASN A 118 26.22 11.26 -7.26
CA ASN A 118 26.95 10.56 -8.34
C ASN A 118 26.14 9.39 -8.95
N ILE A 119 25.06 8.95 -8.29
CA ILE A 119 24.20 7.87 -8.78
C ILE A 119 22.94 8.52 -9.34
N GLN A 120 22.61 8.26 -10.60
CA GLN A 120 21.45 8.85 -11.27
C GLN A 120 20.33 7.80 -11.38
N PHE A 121 19.09 8.25 -11.14
CA PHE A 121 17.87 7.48 -11.36
C PHE A 121 16.89 8.31 -12.18
N ALA A 122 15.98 7.65 -12.88
CA ALA A 122 14.97 8.32 -13.71
C ALA A 122 13.57 7.78 -13.39
N ALA A 123 12.57 8.63 -13.60
CA ALA A 123 11.18 8.17 -13.59
C ALA A 123 10.97 7.19 -14.76
N GLY A 124 10.19 6.14 -14.52
CA GLY A 124 9.96 5.04 -15.46
C GLY A 124 11.00 3.92 -15.37
N GLU A 125 12.05 4.05 -14.57
CA GLU A 125 13.08 3.03 -14.38
C GLU A 125 12.59 1.90 -13.49
N GLU A 126 12.93 0.66 -13.85
CA GLU A 126 12.67 -0.52 -13.02
C GLU A 126 13.72 -0.63 -11.93
N VAL A 127 13.27 -0.84 -10.73
CA VAL A 127 14.11 -0.98 -9.54
C VAL A 127 13.60 -2.12 -8.67
N HIS A 128 14.47 -2.63 -7.82
CA HIS A 128 14.07 -3.54 -6.77
C HIS A 128 14.66 -3.07 -5.43
N ILE A 129 13.99 -3.42 -4.35
CA ILE A 129 14.43 -3.12 -3.00
C ILE A 129 14.73 -4.44 -2.32
N GLU A 130 15.90 -4.55 -1.78
CA GLU A 130 16.39 -5.75 -1.12
C GLU A 130 16.90 -5.48 0.29
N HIS A 131 16.94 -6.52 1.10
CA HIS A 131 17.50 -6.47 2.44
C HIS A 131 19.02 -6.62 2.40
N GLY A 132 19.72 -5.64 2.93
CA GLY A 132 21.16 -5.69 3.16
C GLY A 132 21.50 -6.10 4.60
N ALA A 133 22.78 -5.99 4.95
CA ALA A 133 23.27 -6.26 6.28
C ALA A 133 22.62 -5.32 7.33
N MET A 134 22.45 -5.83 8.57
CA MET A 134 21.90 -5.07 9.71
C MET A 134 20.54 -4.46 9.46
N SER A 135 19.65 -5.19 8.76
CA SER A 135 18.30 -4.74 8.41
C SER A 135 18.26 -3.45 7.58
N SER A 136 19.33 -3.13 6.87
CA SER A 136 19.33 -2.04 5.90
C SER A 136 18.53 -2.43 4.66
N LEU A 137 17.96 -1.42 4.00
CA LEU A 137 17.23 -1.59 2.75
C LEU A 137 17.96 -0.84 1.64
N TRP A 138 18.06 -1.50 0.48
CA TRP A 138 18.77 -0.98 -0.68
C TRP A 138 17.85 -0.94 -1.88
N LEU A 139 17.72 0.22 -2.50
CA LEU A 139 17.06 0.40 -3.79
C LEU A 139 18.12 0.23 -4.87
N VAL A 140 17.94 -0.76 -5.73
CA VAL A 140 18.88 -1.20 -6.75
C VAL A 140 18.23 -1.11 -8.12
N ALA A 141 18.87 -0.41 -9.05
CA ALA A 141 18.47 -0.37 -10.46
C ALA A 141 19.32 -1.35 -11.30
N ASP A 142 20.61 -1.43 -11.01
CA ASP A 142 21.54 -2.37 -11.61
C ASP A 142 22.77 -2.59 -10.69
N LYS A 143 23.71 -3.43 -11.10
CA LYS A 143 24.90 -3.82 -10.31
C LYS A 143 25.75 -2.66 -9.79
N HIS A 144 25.61 -1.46 -10.33
CA HIS A 144 26.42 -0.30 -10.01
C HIS A 144 25.62 0.89 -9.47
N ARG A 145 24.30 0.79 -9.48
CA ARG A 145 23.39 1.87 -9.06
C ARG A 145 22.48 1.38 -7.93
N GLU A 146 23.03 1.45 -6.73
CA GLU A 146 22.36 1.08 -5.50
C GLU A 146 22.45 2.22 -4.48
N VAL A 147 21.38 2.46 -3.74
CA VAL A 147 21.34 3.45 -2.67
C VAL A 147 20.59 2.90 -1.47
N ARG A 148 21.08 3.21 -0.29
CA ARG A 148 20.40 2.86 0.94
C ARG A 148 19.14 3.69 1.08
N VAL A 149 18.02 3.04 1.39
CA VAL A 149 16.72 3.71 1.50
C VAL A 149 16.01 3.38 2.81
N THR A 150 15.07 4.26 3.15
CA THR A 150 14.13 4.06 4.26
C THR A 150 12.73 4.29 3.74
N ARG A 151 11.76 3.50 4.16
CA ARG A 151 10.38 3.65 3.76
C ARG A 151 9.74 4.83 4.50
N LEU A 152 9.06 5.70 3.76
CA LEU A 152 8.27 6.82 4.30
C LEU A 152 6.78 6.46 4.39
N GLN A 153 6.25 5.75 3.38
CA GLN A 153 4.83 5.40 3.29
C GLN A 153 4.63 4.12 2.49
#